data_65adf7e134d97adbf76df43c37c650d4
#
_entry.id   65adf7e134d97adbf76df43c37c650d4
#
_cell.length_a   1.000
_cell.length_b   1.000
_cell.length_c   1.000
_cell.angle_alpha   90.00
_cell.angle_beta   90.00
_cell.angle_gamma   90.00
#
_symmetry.space_group_name_H-M   'P 1'
#
loop_
_entity.id
_entity.type
_entity.pdbx_description
1 polymer ?
#
loop_
_entity_poly.entity_id
_entity_poly.type
_entity_poly.pdbx_seq_one_letter_code
_entity_poly.pdbx_strand_id
1 'polypeptide(L)'
;RIERLNARIENVYTADYQDMADDKLEQEKSKSSATEDNMFVTEDPYGTNTTSLYVYFTTDDAVAVSYTVHADGYTDFTRDTYQESQYSKTHEFQLLGLIPGEKNTVAITLTDADGKSRTHTIEHRGASLLGNEKVQLEKTVAADSGEDLGGGLYAILGNDSDEQDFMFYYDTNGVLRGEIPVLYYRSHRLLFDDDGLMWFSASTHHMVAMNRLGKLEKIYDLGSDYILHHDYAMDSNGDIVLLATKLGRDDNAVQDQAIKLSTSTGSVTRLVDFGELFADYKASTTHAGTDESDSNAKNRWDWLHCNTIQLLDDGSALFSARETSTIIKVDDLESDPTLDYMIGEPSVWAGTDEASSFLTKSGDFSDTGGQHSITYVADDSLPDGQYYLYMFDNNFGTSLTRPDFDWTVIDGISTELSSDTAESQYRKYLVNENAGTYTEVSSFDVPYSPYVSSAQELDNGQILIDSGMKGLFGQYNKDGDLLAQFHMTLNSSYIYRVYKYDFSGFY
;
A
#
# COMPACT_ATOMS: atom_id res chain seq x y z
N ARG A 1 22.80 -1.77 -18.13
CA ARG A 1 22.50 -0.83 -17.05
C ARG A 1 21.60 -1.51 -15.99
N ILE A 2 20.50 -2.11 -16.40
CA ILE A 2 19.49 -2.72 -15.51
C ILE A 2 20.06 -3.89 -14.71
N GLU A 3 20.79 -4.80 -15.33
CA GLU A 3 21.43 -5.91 -14.61
C GLU A 3 22.34 -5.44 -13.45
N ARG A 4 23.08 -4.33 -13.66
CA ARG A 4 23.92 -3.76 -12.59
C ARG A 4 23.09 -3.10 -11.48
N LEU A 5 21.99 -2.48 -11.87
CA LEU A 5 21.05 -1.87 -10.91
C LEU A 5 20.41 -2.96 -10.05
N ASN A 6 19.91 -4.01 -10.69
CA ASN A 6 19.30 -5.15 -9.99
C ASN A 6 20.30 -5.81 -9.03
N ALA A 7 21.51 -6.09 -9.50
CA ALA A 7 22.56 -6.66 -8.65
C ALA A 7 22.93 -5.76 -7.45
N ARG A 8 22.92 -4.43 -7.62
CA ARG A 8 23.11 -3.48 -6.53
C ARG A 8 21.96 -3.58 -5.52
N ILE A 9 20.72 -3.59 -5.99
CA ILE A 9 19.54 -3.65 -5.12
C ILE A 9 19.48 -5.00 -4.40
N GLU A 10 19.75 -6.11 -5.10
CA GLU A 10 19.85 -7.44 -4.48
C GLU A 10 20.85 -7.46 -3.34
N ASN A 11 21.99 -6.80 -3.51
CA ASN A 11 23.01 -6.70 -2.46
C ASN A 11 22.53 -5.86 -1.26
N VAL A 12 21.85 -4.75 -1.51
CA VAL A 12 21.27 -3.91 -0.45
C VAL A 12 20.29 -4.69 0.42
N TYR A 13 19.52 -5.60 -0.17
CA TYR A 13 18.54 -6.44 0.54
C TYR A 13 19.17 -7.71 1.13
N THR A 14 20.40 -7.61 1.62
CA THR A 14 21.06 -8.67 2.39
C THR A 14 21.42 -8.18 3.79
N ALA A 15 21.37 -9.07 4.79
CA ALA A 15 21.78 -8.76 6.15
C ALA A 15 23.24 -8.31 6.20
N ASP A 16 24.13 -8.99 5.47
CA ASP A 16 25.56 -8.66 5.43
C ASP A 16 25.81 -7.23 4.93
N TYR A 17 25.08 -6.79 3.90
CA TYR A 17 25.21 -5.41 3.41
C TYR A 17 24.72 -4.39 4.45
N GLN A 18 23.57 -4.65 5.07
CA GLN A 18 22.99 -3.75 6.07
C GLN A 18 23.86 -3.63 7.30
N ASP A 19 24.42 -4.73 7.78
CA ASP A 19 25.35 -4.74 8.92
C ASP A 19 26.68 -4.01 8.58
N MET A 20 27.23 -4.24 7.39
CA MET A 20 28.42 -3.53 6.92
C MET A 20 28.17 -2.01 6.80
N ALA A 21 27.00 -1.62 6.26
CA ALA A 21 26.64 -0.21 6.12
C ALA A 21 26.45 0.46 7.49
N ASP A 22 25.87 -0.24 8.43
CA ASP A 22 25.66 0.22 9.81
C ASP A 22 27.00 0.40 10.55
N ASP A 23 27.87 -0.59 10.49
CA ASP A 23 29.22 -0.52 11.08
C ASP A 23 30.02 0.67 10.52
N LYS A 24 29.95 0.89 9.21
CA LYS A 24 30.61 2.02 8.56
C LYS A 24 30.05 3.34 9.05
N LEU A 25 28.72 3.46 9.09
CA LEU A 25 28.02 4.68 9.54
C LEU A 25 28.42 5.01 10.99
N GLU A 26 28.37 4.04 11.88
CA GLU A 26 28.75 4.21 13.29
C GLU A 26 30.22 4.62 13.47
N GLN A 27 31.14 4.04 12.68
CA GLN A 27 32.53 4.46 12.68
C GLN A 27 32.74 5.90 12.22
N GLU A 28 32.07 6.32 11.17
CA GLU A 28 32.16 7.70 10.65
C GLU A 28 31.53 8.67 11.63
N LYS A 29 30.35 8.36 12.16
CA LYS A 29 29.65 9.15 13.18
C LYS A 29 30.49 9.35 14.42
N SER A 30 31.12 8.31 14.96
CA SER A 30 31.95 8.36 16.17
C SER A 30 33.20 9.26 16.03
N LYS A 31 33.69 9.43 14.81
CA LYS A 31 34.85 10.28 14.51
C LYS A 31 34.49 11.73 14.24
N SER A 32 33.21 12.00 13.99
CA SER A 32 32.76 13.32 13.49
C SER A 32 32.76 14.41 14.55
N SER A 33 32.61 14.08 15.85
CA SER A 33 32.38 15.04 16.93
C SER A 33 31.29 16.05 16.58
N ALA A 34 30.18 15.58 16.02
CA ALA A 34 29.16 16.39 15.41
C ALA A 34 28.41 17.26 16.44
N THR A 35 28.28 18.54 16.11
CA THR A 35 27.51 19.54 16.86
C THR A 35 26.53 20.22 15.92
N GLU A 36 25.65 21.08 16.45
CA GLU A 36 24.72 21.86 15.62
C GLU A 36 25.41 22.76 14.59
N ASP A 37 26.63 23.24 14.87
CA ASP A 37 27.44 24.08 13.95
C ASP A 37 28.20 23.21 12.90
N ASN A 38 28.35 21.93 13.15
CA ASN A 38 29.06 20.98 12.28
C ASN A 38 28.40 19.62 12.32
N MET A 39 27.23 19.54 11.70
CA MET A 39 26.42 18.32 11.66
C MET A 39 27.10 17.24 10.82
N PHE A 40 27.00 15.99 11.26
CA PHE A 40 27.39 14.84 10.45
C PHE A 40 26.24 14.49 9.51
N VAL A 41 26.51 14.48 8.21
CA VAL A 41 25.55 14.14 7.17
C VAL A 41 26.14 13.16 6.18
N THR A 42 25.33 12.20 5.74
CA THR A 42 25.71 11.27 4.65
C THR A 42 24.48 10.86 3.85
N GLU A 43 24.65 10.68 2.54
CA GLU A 43 23.55 10.26 1.65
C GLU A 43 23.25 8.80 1.83
N ASP A 44 21.95 8.47 1.96
CA ASP A 44 21.40 7.12 1.81
C ASP A 44 22.36 6.00 2.27
N PRO A 45 22.76 5.98 3.56
CA PRO A 45 23.83 5.08 4.01
C PRO A 45 23.48 3.61 3.86
N TYR A 46 22.19 3.27 3.88
CA TYR A 46 21.72 1.88 3.77
C TYR A 46 21.26 1.50 2.36
N GLY A 47 21.27 2.44 1.40
CA GLY A 47 20.88 2.19 0.01
C GLY A 47 19.39 2.01 -0.21
N THR A 48 18.55 2.46 0.72
CA THR A 48 17.11 2.19 0.75
C THR A 48 16.23 3.40 0.40
N ASN A 49 16.81 4.61 0.32
CA ASN A 49 16.08 5.81 -0.11
C ASN A 49 17.01 6.82 -0.77
N THR A 50 17.02 6.85 -2.09
CA THR A 50 17.93 7.64 -2.92
C THR A 50 17.89 9.14 -2.63
N THR A 51 16.74 9.67 -2.19
CA THR A 51 16.52 11.11 -1.97
C THR A 51 16.65 11.54 -0.52
N SER A 52 17.30 10.72 0.31
CA SER A 52 17.44 10.96 1.75
C SER A 52 18.85 11.36 2.16
N LEU A 53 18.93 12.06 3.31
CA LEU A 53 20.15 12.24 4.08
C LEU A 53 20.00 11.62 5.46
N TYR A 54 21.05 10.97 5.93
CA TYR A 54 21.22 10.69 7.36
C TYR A 54 21.85 11.90 8.01
N VAL A 55 21.29 12.38 9.13
CA VAL A 55 21.76 13.55 9.89
C VAL A 55 21.96 13.17 11.35
N TYR A 56 23.12 13.53 11.89
CA TYR A 56 23.44 13.36 13.32
C TYR A 56 24.18 14.57 13.89
N PHE A 57 23.76 15.02 15.06
CA PHE A 57 24.47 16.07 15.83
C PHE A 57 24.00 16.11 17.29
N THR A 58 24.77 16.85 18.12
CA THR A 58 24.41 17.13 19.51
C THR A 58 24.26 18.62 19.74
N THR A 59 23.46 18.97 20.75
CA THR A 59 23.19 20.33 21.19
C THR A 59 23.47 20.52 22.67
N ASP A 60 23.81 21.71 23.12
CA ASP A 60 24.04 22.00 24.53
C ASP A 60 22.74 22.02 25.35
N ASP A 61 21.66 22.50 24.76
CA ASP A 61 20.30 22.51 25.28
C ASP A 61 19.42 21.46 24.60
N ALA A 62 18.35 21.07 25.27
CA ALA A 62 17.38 20.15 24.70
C ALA A 62 16.43 20.91 23.74
N VAL A 63 16.34 20.46 22.50
CA VAL A 63 15.56 21.13 21.44
C VAL A 63 14.68 20.13 20.66
N ALA A 64 13.60 20.63 20.10
CA ALA A 64 12.86 19.99 19.02
C ALA A 64 13.48 20.38 17.68
N VAL A 65 13.43 19.49 16.69
CA VAL A 65 14.05 19.70 15.38
C VAL A 65 13.02 19.55 14.27
N SER A 66 13.01 20.52 13.38
CA SER A 66 12.32 20.47 12.09
C SER A 66 13.26 20.85 10.97
N TYR A 67 12.89 20.55 9.73
CA TYR A 67 13.67 20.94 8.56
C TYR A 67 12.79 21.39 7.39
N THR A 68 13.35 22.24 6.54
CA THR A 68 12.75 22.64 5.27
C THR A 68 13.76 22.40 4.16
N VAL A 69 13.37 21.64 3.15
CA VAL A 69 14.14 21.41 1.92
C VAL A 69 13.68 22.41 0.87
N HIS A 70 14.62 23.20 0.35
CA HIS A 70 14.42 24.15 -0.73
C HIS A 70 15.29 23.77 -1.93
N ALA A 71 14.72 23.80 -3.13
CA ALA A 71 15.43 23.74 -4.41
C ALA A 71 14.71 24.59 -5.44
N ASP A 72 15.48 25.29 -6.28
CA ASP A 72 14.92 26.20 -7.29
C ASP A 72 13.95 25.47 -8.24
N GLY A 73 12.77 26.04 -8.43
CA GLY A 73 11.75 25.50 -9.32
C GLY A 73 10.80 24.48 -8.69
N TYR A 74 10.97 24.18 -7.40
CA TYR A 74 10.11 23.25 -6.64
C TYR A 74 9.56 23.92 -5.40
N THR A 75 8.40 23.44 -4.94
CA THR A 75 7.84 23.89 -3.66
C THR A 75 8.70 23.42 -2.50
N ASP A 76 8.78 24.23 -1.45
CA ASP A 76 9.46 23.86 -0.22
C ASP A 76 8.78 22.66 0.46
N PHE A 77 9.58 21.85 1.15
CA PHE A 77 9.12 20.68 1.88
C PHE A 77 9.57 20.77 3.33
N THR A 78 8.61 20.87 4.24
CA THR A 78 8.86 21.03 5.68
C THR A 78 8.34 19.84 6.46
N ARG A 79 9.15 19.32 7.38
CA ARG A 79 8.77 18.25 8.30
C ARG A 79 9.38 18.46 9.68
N ASP A 80 8.65 18.01 10.71
CA ASP A 80 9.23 17.70 12.01
C ASP A 80 10.00 16.38 11.91
N THR A 81 11.13 16.29 12.64
CA THR A 81 11.88 15.03 12.73
C THR A 81 11.30 14.13 13.81
N TYR A 82 11.45 12.80 13.63
CA TYR A 82 11.16 11.89 14.72
C TYR A 82 12.12 12.10 15.89
N GLN A 83 11.58 12.13 17.09
CA GLN A 83 12.32 12.15 18.36
C GLN A 83 11.57 11.30 19.39
N GLU A 84 12.33 10.53 20.20
CA GLU A 84 11.73 9.74 21.29
C GLU A 84 11.10 10.63 22.38
N SER A 85 11.61 11.84 22.53
CA SER A 85 11.07 12.88 23.40
C SER A 85 10.93 14.17 22.64
N GLN A 86 9.97 15.03 23.04
CA GLN A 86 9.71 16.29 22.37
C GLN A 86 10.96 17.17 22.27
N TYR A 87 11.83 17.14 23.29
CA TYR A 87 13.09 17.87 23.31
C TYR A 87 14.22 16.91 23.64
N SER A 88 15.31 16.97 22.88
CA SER A 88 16.50 16.13 23.05
C SER A 88 17.77 16.94 22.86
N LYS A 89 18.89 16.42 23.37
CA LYS A 89 20.25 16.94 23.12
C LYS A 89 21.01 16.15 22.06
N THR A 90 20.50 14.98 21.70
CA THR A 90 21.07 14.14 20.65
C THR A 90 20.04 13.96 19.56
N HIS A 91 20.42 14.24 18.33
CA HIS A 91 19.55 14.24 17.17
C HIS A 91 20.12 13.27 16.13
N GLU A 92 19.30 12.34 15.72
CA GLU A 92 19.61 11.33 14.72
C GLU A 92 18.34 11.01 13.92
N PHE A 93 18.34 11.35 12.63
CA PHE A 93 17.16 11.19 11.81
C PHE A 93 17.48 11.03 10.34
N GLN A 94 16.55 10.47 9.61
CA GLN A 94 16.53 10.44 8.16
C GLN A 94 15.77 11.68 7.66
N LEU A 95 16.47 12.54 6.92
CA LEU A 95 15.92 13.70 6.25
C LEU A 95 15.44 13.28 4.86
N LEU A 96 14.15 13.46 4.60
CA LEU A 96 13.53 13.10 3.34
C LEU A 96 13.46 14.28 2.37
N GLY A 97 13.28 13.97 1.09
CA GLY A 97 12.74 14.91 0.13
C GLY A 97 13.73 15.80 -0.59
N LEU A 98 15.01 15.41 -0.62
CA LEU A 98 15.97 16.08 -1.51
C LEU A 98 15.50 15.97 -2.97
N ILE A 99 15.61 17.07 -3.70
CA ILE A 99 15.33 17.06 -5.14
C ILE A 99 16.52 16.44 -5.87
N PRO A 100 16.29 15.36 -6.66
CA PRO A 100 17.36 14.66 -7.35
C PRO A 100 18.10 15.54 -8.35
N GLY A 101 19.44 15.46 -8.32
CA GLY A 101 20.30 16.18 -9.25
C GLY A 101 20.41 17.69 -9.03
N GLU A 102 19.58 18.27 -8.15
CA GLU A 102 19.57 19.70 -7.90
C GLU A 102 20.39 20.08 -6.65
N LYS A 103 20.75 21.33 -6.57
CA LYS A 103 21.31 21.91 -5.35
C LYS A 103 20.16 22.16 -4.37
N ASN A 104 20.17 21.43 -3.26
CA ASN A 104 19.22 21.60 -2.17
C ASN A 104 19.81 22.44 -1.07
N THR A 105 19.03 23.37 -0.54
CA THR A 105 19.33 24.13 0.67
C THR A 105 18.39 23.62 1.76
N VAL A 106 18.94 23.01 2.80
CA VAL A 106 18.16 22.45 3.90
C VAL A 106 18.32 23.35 5.12
N ALA A 107 17.23 23.98 5.54
CA ALA A 107 17.17 24.75 6.78
C ALA A 107 16.74 23.84 7.92
N ILE A 108 17.61 23.59 8.89
CA ILE A 108 17.34 22.80 10.09
C ILE A 108 17.07 23.78 11.23
N THR A 109 15.85 23.73 11.76
CA THR A 109 15.39 24.64 12.82
C THR A 109 15.34 23.91 14.15
N LEU A 110 16.04 24.46 15.15
CA LEU A 110 16.11 23.96 16.51
C LEU A 110 15.27 24.87 17.40
N THR A 111 14.29 24.33 18.11
CA THR A 111 13.37 25.09 18.96
C THR A 111 13.43 24.56 20.39
N ASP A 112 13.77 25.40 21.35
CA ASP A 112 13.81 25.05 22.75
C ASP A 112 12.40 25.04 23.41
N ALA A 113 12.34 24.61 24.68
CA ALA A 113 11.08 24.53 25.43
C ALA A 113 10.42 25.91 25.66
N ASP A 114 11.16 27.00 25.59
CA ASP A 114 10.65 28.37 25.70
C ASP A 114 10.14 28.91 24.36
N GLY A 115 10.24 28.12 23.28
CA GLY A 115 9.81 28.49 21.93
C GLY A 115 10.83 29.32 21.16
N LYS A 116 12.06 29.48 21.67
CA LYS A 116 13.11 30.18 20.98
C LYS A 116 13.75 29.28 19.94
N SER A 117 13.82 29.77 18.70
CA SER A 117 14.34 29.03 17.56
C SER A 117 15.66 29.59 17.04
N ARG A 118 16.50 28.69 16.51
CA ARG A 118 17.69 29.01 15.71
C ARG A 118 17.76 28.04 14.52
N THR A 119 18.36 28.50 13.44
CA THR A 119 18.38 27.74 12.17
C THR A 119 19.80 27.57 11.68
N HIS A 120 20.14 26.35 11.30
CA HIS A 120 21.39 26.00 10.62
C HIS A 120 21.05 25.55 9.19
N THR A 121 21.96 25.81 8.25
CA THR A 121 21.73 25.48 6.83
C THR A 121 22.76 24.48 6.34
N ILE A 122 22.27 23.44 5.66
CA ILE A 122 23.07 22.46 4.94
C ILE A 122 22.82 22.67 3.44
N GLU A 123 23.87 22.74 2.64
CA GLU A 123 23.77 22.68 1.18
C GLU A 123 24.19 21.30 0.70
N HIS A 124 23.35 20.66 -0.11
CA HIS A 124 23.61 19.32 -0.63
C HIS A 124 23.06 19.15 -2.05
N ARG A 125 23.86 18.60 -2.94
CA ARG A 125 23.37 18.21 -4.27
C ARG A 125 22.75 16.81 -4.18
N GLY A 126 21.45 16.72 -4.48
CA GLY A 126 20.75 15.43 -4.46
C GLY A 126 21.33 14.43 -5.45
N ALA A 127 21.34 13.15 -5.07
CA ALA A 127 21.71 12.07 -5.97
C ALA A 127 20.76 11.98 -7.17
N SER A 128 21.22 11.40 -8.27
CA SER A 128 20.34 11.08 -9.39
C SER A 128 19.44 9.90 -9.03
N LEU A 129 18.20 9.94 -9.49
CA LEU A 129 17.28 8.81 -9.34
C LEU A 129 17.86 7.53 -10.00
N LEU A 130 17.57 6.40 -9.40
CA LEU A 130 17.82 5.09 -9.97
C LEU A 130 16.80 4.75 -11.06
N GLY A 131 15.54 5.11 -10.83
CA GLY A 131 14.44 4.96 -11.75
C GLY A 131 14.31 6.10 -12.76
N ASN A 132 13.17 6.15 -13.44
CA ASN A 132 12.86 7.13 -14.48
C ASN A 132 11.65 8.00 -14.14
N GLU A 133 11.16 7.95 -12.91
CA GLU A 133 9.98 8.69 -12.50
C GLU A 133 10.22 10.20 -12.53
N LYS A 134 9.14 10.94 -12.78
CA LYS A 134 9.19 12.40 -12.79
C LYS A 134 9.26 12.91 -11.36
N VAL A 135 10.13 13.89 -11.15
CA VAL A 135 10.26 14.60 -9.86
C VAL A 135 9.03 15.45 -9.59
N GLN A 136 8.43 16.05 -10.62
CA GLN A 136 7.21 16.83 -10.54
C GLN A 136 6.10 16.16 -11.34
N LEU A 137 5.05 15.71 -10.66
CA LEU A 137 3.82 15.24 -11.30
C LEU A 137 2.97 16.43 -11.78
N GLU A 138 2.20 16.18 -12.83
CA GLU A 138 1.15 17.09 -13.24
C GLU A 138 0.05 17.11 -12.18
N LYS A 139 -0.21 18.29 -11.61
CA LYS A 139 -1.25 18.51 -10.60
C LYS A 139 -2.35 19.40 -11.16
N THR A 140 -3.58 18.95 -11.10
CA THR A 140 -4.79 19.73 -11.40
C THR A 140 -5.54 20.01 -10.10
N VAL A 141 -5.80 21.27 -9.80
CA VAL A 141 -6.59 21.69 -8.64
C VAL A 141 -7.95 22.12 -9.13
N ALA A 142 -9.01 21.64 -8.48
CA ALA A 142 -10.37 22.07 -8.81
C ALA A 142 -10.52 23.58 -8.51
N ALA A 143 -11.20 24.29 -9.42
CA ALA A 143 -11.56 25.68 -9.19
C ALA A 143 -12.42 25.77 -7.92
N ASP A 144 -12.11 26.71 -7.05
CA ASP A 144 -12.84 26.99 -5.81
C ASP A 144 -12.70 25.90 -4.71
N SER A 145 -11.82 24.90 -4.85
CA SER A 145 -11.67 23.89 -3.80
C SER A 145 -11.21 24.50 -2.47
N GLY A 146 -10.27 25.46 -2.49
CA GLY A 146 -9.78 26.20 -1.31
C GLY A 146 -9.40 25.33 -0.10
N GLU A 147 -9.57 24.02 -0.19
CA GLU A 147 -9.36 23.08 0.89
C GLU A 147 -7.91 22.61 0.96
N ASP A 148 -7.42 22.50 2.18
CA ASP A 148 -6.12 21.89 2.46
C ASP A 148 -6.19 20.38 2.24
N LEU A 149 -5.25 19.83 1.47
CA LEU A 149 -5.15 18.39 1.27
C LEU A 149 -4.60 17.65 2.50
N GLY A 150 -4.17 18.36 3.53
CA GLY A 150 -3.53 17.80 4.69
C GLY A 150 -2.05 17.48 4.47
N GLY A 151 -1.36 17.12 5.56
CA GLY A 151 0.03 16.66 5.52
C GLY A 151 0.20 15.24 5.02
N GLY A 152 1.42 14.74 5.13
CA GLY A 152 1.77 13.37 4.75
C GLY A 152 2.28 13.24 3.32
N LEU A 153 2.54 12.00 2.94
CA LEU A 153 3.08 11.65 1.63
C LEU A 153 2.23 10.57 0.97
N TYR A 154 2.01 10.71 -0.33
CA TYR A 154 1.44 9.65 -1.15
C TYR A 154 2.51 8.60 -1.42
N ALA A 155 2.29 7.37 -0.94
CA ALA A 155 3.11 6.22 -1.31
C ALA A 155 2.53 5.58 -2.57
N ILE A 156 3.31 5.57 -3.64
CA ILE A 156 2.97 4.88 -4.88
C ILE A 156 3.43 3.43 -4.73
N LEU A 157 2.48 2.53 -4.70
CA LEU A 157 2.68 1.10 -4.45
C LEU A 157 2.40 0.33 -5.74
N GLY A 158 3.43 0.25 -6.60
CA GLY A 158 3.36 -0.45 -7.86
C GLY A 158 2.96 0.42 -9.05
N ASN A 159 3.91 1.15 -9.60
CA ASN A 159 3.89 1.60 -10.98
C ASN A 159 4.73 0.59 -11.77
N ASP A 160 4.13 -0.57 -12.00
CA ASP A 160 4.82 -1.82 -12.37
C ASP A 160 5.72 -1.69 -13.58
N SER A 161 6.90 -2.28 -13.45
CA SER A 161 7.87 -2.46 -14.53
C SER A 161 8.36 -3.90 -14.52
N ASP A 162 8.55 -4.48 -15.70
CA ASP A 162 9.17 -5.81 -15.84
C ASP A 162 10.66 -5.80 -15.49
N GLU A 163 11.26 -4.62 -15.34
CA GLU A 163 12.70 -4.46 -15.17
C GLU A 163 13.10 -4.20 -13.73
N GLN A 164 12.54 -3.16 -13.11
CA GLN A 164 12.83 -2.74 -11.74
C GLN A 164 11.63 -1.97 -11.18
N ASP A 165 11.23 -2.30 -9.98
CA ASP A 165 10.15 -1.59 -9.31
C ASP A 165 10.66 -0.76 -8.13
N PHE A 166 9.89 0.27 -7.80
CA PHE A 166 10.17 1.21 -6.73
C PHE A 166 8.90 1.50 -5.95
N MET A 167 9.07 1.88 -4.71
CA MET A 167 8.06 2.60 -3.96
C MET A 167 8.46 4.09 -3.97
N PHE A 168 7.54 4.96 -4.39
CA PHE A 168 7.79 6.40 -4.43
C PHE A 168 6.97 7.13 -3.38
N TYR A 169 7.54 8.19 -2.80
CA TYR A 169 6.81 9.15 -1.98
C TYR A 169 6.67 10.47 -2.74
N TYR A 170 5.45 10.97 -2.83
CA TYR A 170 5.14 12.29 -3.37
C TYR A 170 4.42 13.13 -2.33
N ASP A 171 4.75 14.41 -2.25
CA ASP A 171 4.02 15.34 -1.39
C ASP A 171 2.71 15.83 -2.05
N THR A 172 1.93 16.63 -1.33
CA THR A 172 0.65 17.16 -1.81
C THR A 172 0.78 18.23 -2.90
N ASN A 173 1.99 18.63 -3.23
CA ASN A 173 2.30 19.45 -4.41
C ASN A 173 2.70 18.60 -5.63
N GLY A 174 2.74 17.28 -5.49
CA GLY A 174 3.15 16.35 -6.54
C GLY A 174 4.65 16.28 -6.76
N VAL A 175 5.44 16.68 -5.76
CA VAL A 175 6.91 16.62 -5.80
C VAL A 175 7.41 15.35 -5.17
N LEU A 176 8.35 14.67 -5.83
CA LEU A 176 8.99 13.46 -5.32
C LEU A 176 9.78 13.75 -4.04
N ARG A 177 9.52 12.96 -3.00
CA ARG A 177 10.19 13.08 -1.69
C ARG A 177 10.83 11.79 -1.20
N GLY A 178 10.70 10.72 -1.95
CA GLY A 178 11.33 9.42 -1.67
C GLY A 178 11.39 8.53 -2.89
N GLU A 179 12.50 7.81 -3.07
CA GLU A 179 12.65 6.71 -4.01
C GLU A 179 13.22 5.52 -3.27
N ILE A 180 12.39 4.52 -3.03
CA ILE A 180 12.73 3.30 -2.31
C ILE A 180 12.78 2.14 -3.31
N PRO A 181 13.98 1.67 -3.70
CA PRO A 181 14.09 0.53 -4.59
C PRO A 181 13.62 -0.74 -3.89
N VAL A 182 12.88 -1.59 -4.57
CA VAL A 182 12.50 -2.93 -4.11
C VAL A 182 13.17 -4.00 -4.96
N LEU A 183 13.25 -5.22 -4.47
CA LEU A 183 14.00 -6.30 -5.11
C LEU A 183 13.46 -6.64 -6.50
N TYR A 184 12.18 -6.95 -6.53
CA TYR A 184 11.46 -7.34 -7.74
C TYR A 184 9.98 -7.42 -7.40
N TYR A 185 9.14 -6.87 -8.22
CA TYR A 185 7.72 -6.76 -7.96
C TYR A 185 7.40 -5.73 -6.87
N ARG A 186 6.20 -5.22 -6.87
CA ARG A 186 5.74 -4.09 -6.07
C ARG A 186 5.57 -4.40 -4.58
N SER A 187 5.60 -3.36 -3.78
CA SER A 187 5.03 -3.35 -2.45
C SER A 187 3.51 -3.11 -2.50
N HIS A 188 2.76 -3.55 -1.49
CA HIS A 188 1.30 -3.46 -1.50
C HIS A 188 0.74 -2.55 -0.42
N ARG A 189 1.43 -2.42 0.70
CA ARG A 189 1.01 -1.68 1.87
C ARG A 189 2.20 -1.43 2.78
N LEU A 190 2.17 -0.33 3.55
CA LEU A 190 3.11 -0.11 4.66
C LEU A 190 2.41 -0.47 5.96
N LEU A 191 3.05 -1.29 6.77
CA LEU A 191 2.60 -1.64 8.12
C LEU A 191 3.62 -1.11 9.13
N PHE A 192 3.15 -0.62 10.26
CA PHE A 192 3.99 -0.09 11.33
C PHE A 192 3.76 -0.92 12.59
N ASP A 193 4.84 -1.44 13.18
CA ASP A 193 4.76 -2.25 14.38
C ASP A 193 5.07 -1.43 15.66
N ASP A 194 4.86 -2.05 16.81
CA ASP A 194 5.10 -1.42 18.11
C ASP A 194 6.60 -1.23 18.43
N ASP A 195 7.47 -1.90 17.69
CA ASP A 195 8.93 -1.73 17.78
C ASP A 195 9.45 -0.55 16.93
N GLY A 196 8.55 0.17 16.26
CA GLY A 196 8.88 1.32 15.40
C GLY A 196 9.45 0.94 14.05
N LEU A 197 9.16 -0.26 13.56
CA LEU A 197 9.57 -0.73 12.24
C LEU A 197 8.45 -0.58 11.20
N MET A 198 8.83 -0.28 9.98
CA MET A 198 7.95 -0.25 8.82
C MET A 198 8.14 -1.53 8.01
N TRP A 199 7.06 -2.31 7.88
CA TRP A 199 7.03 -3.54 7.11
C TRP A 199 6.44 -3.32 5.72
N PHE A 200 7.05 -3.93 4.72
CA PHE A 200 6.56 -3.95 3.35
C PHE A 200 7.09 -5.16 2.58
N SER A 201 6.42 -5.53 1.50
CA SER A 201 6.94 -6.55 0.58
C SER A 201 7.98 -5.94 -0.35
N ALA A 202 9.13 -6.58 -0.47
CA ALA A 202 10.22 -6.17 -1.35
C ALA A 202 10.27 -6.99 -2.65
N SER A 203 9.56 -8.12 -2.68
CA SER A 203 9.37 -8.99 -3.84
C SER A 203 8.19 -9.93 -3.57
N THR A 204 7.90 -10.82 -4.51
CA THR A 204 6.90 -11.90 -4.27
C THR A 204 7.33 -12.90 -3.19
N HIS A 205 8.61 -12.92 -2.81
CA HIS A 205 9.17 -13.85 -1.84
C HIS A 205 9.63 -13.20 -0.54
N HIS A 206 9.70 -11.87 -0.47
CA HIS A 206 10.36 -11.19 0.65
C HIS A 206 9.43 -10.20 1.34
N MET A 207 9.32 -10.36 2.66
CA MET A 207 8.83 -9.35 3.59
C MET A 207 10.00 -8.77 4.37
N VAL A 208 10.05 -7.46 4.46
CA VAL A 208 11.15 -6.75 5.11
C VAL A 208 10.63 -5.75 6.13
N ALA A 209 11.44 -5.46 7.15
CA ALA A 209 11.20 -4.41 8.11
C ALA A 209 12.34 -3.40 8.11
N MET A 210 12.00 -2.13 7.95
CA MET A 210 12.90 -0.99 7.88
C MET A 210 12.74 -0.13 9.13
N ASN A 211 13.85 0.27 9.73
CA ASN A 211 13.81 1.25 10.81
C ASN A 211 13.71 2.69 10.28
N ARG A 212 13.48 3.64 11.18
CA ARG A 212 13.32 5.07 10.84
C ARG A 212 14.54 5.72 10.19
N LEU A 213 15.72 5.11 10.26
CA LEU A 213 16.94 5.59 9.62
C LEU A 213 17.18 4.99 8.23
N GLY A 214 16.32 4.06 7.80
CA GLY A 214 16.42 3.40 6.50
C GLY A 214 17.13 2.05 6.54
N LYS A 215 17.61 1.58 7.69
CA LYS A 215 18.22 0.25 7.83
C LYS A 215 17.15 -0.84 7.72
N LEU A 216 17.40 -1.88 6.93
CA LEU A 216 16.59 -3.09 6.94
C LEU A 216 17.02 -3.97 8.13
N GLU A 217 16.16 -4.00 9.14
CA GLU A 217 16.39 -4.76 10.39
C GLU A 217 16.02 -6.23 10.24
N LYS A 218 15.01 -6.51 9.40
CA LYS A 218 14.56 -7.88 9.12
C LYS A 218 14.31 -8.05 7.63
N ILE A 219 14.78 -9.17 7.10
CA ILE A 219 14.61 -9.56 5.71
C ILE A 219 14.21 -11.03 5.72
N TYR A 220 12.92 -11.30 5.49
CA TYR A 220 12.39 -12.65 5.51
C TYR A 220 12.06 -13.14 4.12
N ASP A 221 12.56 -14.32 3.78
CA ASP A 221 12.21 -15.09 2.59
C ASP A 221 11.07 -16.04 2.95
N LEU A 222 10.00 -16.06 2.15
CA LEU A 222 8.85 -16.96 2.35
C LEU A 222 9.15 -18.43 2.01
N GLY A 223 10.35 -18.72 1.49
CA GLY A 223 10.76 -20.07 1.11
C GLY A 223 10.25 -20.49 -0.28
N SER A 224 10.21 -21.81 -0.51
CA SER A 224 9.88 -22.38 -1.80
C SER A 224 8.39 -22.74 -1.97
N ASP A 225 7.59 -22.66 -0.91
CA ASP A 225 6.21 -23.15 -0.90
C ASP A 225 5.18 -22.09 -1.27
N TYR A 226 5.50 -20.81 -1.03
CA TYR A 226 4.57 -19.72 -1.22
C TYR A 226 5.21 -18.50 -1.88
N ILE A 227 4.42 -17.79 -2.67
CA ILE A 227 4.67 -16.40 -3.06
C ILE A 227 3.53 -15.53 -2.56
N LEU A 228 3.85 -14.31 -2.13
CA LEU A 228 2.85 -13.32 -1.75
C LEU A 228 2.31 -12.58 -2.97
N HIS A 229 1.11 -12.05 -2.84
CA HIS A 229 0.51 -11.17 -3.83
C HIS A 229 -0.48 -10.20 -3.19
N HIS A 230 -0.77 -9.12 -3.86
CA HIS A 230 -1.85 -8.14 -3.67
C HIS A 230 -1.98 -7.48 -2.31
N ASP A 231 -1.94 -8.17 -1.18
CA ASP A 231 -2.16 -7.53 0.12
C ASP A 231 -1.68 -8.36 1.31
N TYR A 232 -1.53 -7.68 2.43
CA TYR A 232 -1.22 -8.27 3.73
C TYR A 232 -1.70 -7.34 4.85
N ALA A 233 -1.87 -7.88 6.06
CA ALA A 233 -2.30 -7.14 7.24
C ALA A 233 -1.56 -7.64 8.48
N MET A 234 -1.36 -6.76 9.47
CA MET A 234 -0.75 -7.11 10.75
C MET A 234 -1.84 -7.49 11.75
N ASP A 235 -1.66 -8.60 12.45
CA ASP A 235 -2.55 -9.01 13.51
C ASP A 235 -2.21 -8.33 14.85
N SER A 236 -3.03 -8.55 15.86
CA SER A 236 -2.85 -7.96 17.19
C SER A 236 -1.60 -8.44 17.94
N ASN A 237 -0.96 -9.52 17.49
CA ASN A 237 0.30 -10.03 18.02
C ASN A 237 1.53 -9.47 17.29
N GLY A 238 1.33 -8.65 16.26
CA GLY A 238 2.39 -8.10 15.42
C GLY A 238 2.90 -9.06 14.35
N ASP A 239 2.23 -10.20 14.12
CA ASP A 239 2.50 -11.08 12.99
C ASP A 239 1.74 -10.62 11.74
N ILE A 240 2.18 -11.05 10.56
CA ILE A 240 1.61 -10.58 9.29
C ILE A 240 0.88 -11.72 8.59
N VAL A 241 -0.39 -11.48 8.26
CA VAL A 241 -1.17 -12.37 7.41
C VAL A 241 -1.10 -11.86 5.97
N LEU A 242 -0.69 -12.73 5.05
CA LEU A 242 -0.45 -12.40 3.65
C LEU A 242 -1.39 -13.20 2.74
N LEU A 243 -1.86 -12.55 1.68
CA LEU A 243 -2.42 -13.26 0.54
C LEU A 243 -1.29 -13.96 -0.23
N ALA A 244 -1.51 -15.21 -0.59
CA ALA A 244 -0.45 -16.02 -1.19
C ALA A 244 -0.94 -16.98 -2.28
N THR A 245 0.00 -17.45 -3.06
CA THR A 245 -0.13 -18.60 -3.97
C THR A 245 0.73 -19.73 -3.42
N LYS A 246 0.17 -20.91 -3.31
CA LYS A 246 0.91 -22.14 -3.02
C LYS A 246 1.60 -22.62 -4.29
N LEU A 247 2.92 -22.77 -4.22
CA LEU A 247 3.73 -23.27 -5.34
C LEU A 247 3.73 -24.81 -5.40
N GLY A 248 4.07 -25.37 -6.56
CA GLY A 248 4.23 -26.80 -6.75
C GLY A 248 2.94 -27.62 -6.74
N ARG A 249 1.79 -26.98 -6.97
CA ARG A 249 0.49 -27.67 -7.08
C ARG A 249 0.29 -28.28 -8.45
N ASP A 250 -0.30 -29.46 -8.50
CA ASP A 250 -0.61 -30.15 -9.76
C ASP A 250 -1.66 -29.42 -10.59
N ASP A 251 -2.61 -28.74 -9.93
CA ASP A 251 -3.70 -28.01 -10.59
C ASP A 251 -3.30 -26.59 -11.01
N ASN A 252 -2.14 -26.10 -10.59
CA ASN A 252 -1.64 -24.76 -10.86
C ASN A 252 -2.58 -23.62 -10.43
N ALA A 253 -3.44 -23.85 -9.44
CA ALA A 253 -4.27 -22.80 -8.87
C ALA A 253 -3.42 -21.72 -8.20
N VAL A 254 -3.83 -20.47 -8.36
CA VAL A 254 -3.09 -19.30 -7.88
C VAL A 254 -4.00 -18.35 -7.10
N GLN A 255 -3.39 -17.55 -6.23
CA GLN A 255 -4.01 -16.41 -5.54
C GLN A 255 -5.26 -16.80 -4.72
N ASP A 256 -5.19 -17.96 -4.09
CA ASP A 256 -6.27 -18.58 -3.34
C ASP A 256 -5.85 -19.09 -1.95
N GLN A 257 -4.80 -18.49 -1.37
CA GLN A 257 -4.29 -18.84 -0.05
C GLN A 257 -4.18 -17.60 0.86
N ALA A 258 -4.30 -17.82 2.16
CA ALA A 258 -3.81 -16.90 3.18
C ALA A 258 -2.81 -17.62 4.09
N ILE A 259 -1.68 -16.99 4.35
CA ILE A 259 -0.59 -17.51 5.18
C ILE A 259 -0.23 -16.52 6.26
N LYS A 260 0.40 -16.98 7.33
CA LYS A 260 0.90 -16.14 8.42
C LYS A 260 2.41 -16.20 8.48
N LEU A 261 3.03 -15.02 8.52
CA LEU A 261 4.45 -14.83 8.76
C LEU A 261 4.66 -14.38 10.20
N SER A 262 5.40 -15.16 10.98
CA SER A 262 5.87 -14.71 12.29
C SER A 262 6.95 -13.65 12.12
N THR A 263 6.69 -12.43 12.62
CA THR A 263 7.65 -11.31 12.53
C THR A 263 8.85 -11.48 13.47
N SER A 264 8.73 -12.35 14.47
CA SER A 264 9.83 -12.65 15.39
C SER A 264 10.79 -13.72 14.86
N THR A 265 10.30 -14.70 14.09
CA THR A 265 11.09 -15.86 13.64
C THR A 265 11.25 -15.98 12.14
N GLY A 266 10.37 -15.35 11.35
CA GLY A 266 10.30 -15.53 9.90
C GLY A 266 9.62 -16.83 9.45
N SER A 267 9.05 -17.60 10.39
CA SER A 267 8.35 -18.84 10.04
C SER A 267 7.02 -18.56 9.36
N VAL A 268 6.65 -19.42 8.42
CA VAL A 268 5.42 -19.33 7.63
C VAL A 268 4.47 -20.45 7.97
N THR A 269 3.21 -20.12 8.23
CA THR A 269 2.13 -21.07 8.53
C THR A 269 0.95 -20.85 7.59
N ARG A 270 0.39 -21.91 7.02
CA ARG A 270 -0.87 -21.82 6.26
C ARG A 270 -2.03 -21.52 7.20
N LEU A 271 -2.90 -20.58 6.82
CA LEU A 271 -4.15 -20.29 7.50
C LEU A 271 -5.35 -20.77 6.70
N VAL A 272 -5.52 -20.31 5.47
CA VAL A 272 -6.69 -20.64 4.62
C VAL A 272 -6.23 -21.14 3.26
N ASP A 273 -6.78 -22.28 2.85
CA ASP A 273 -6.84 -22.70 1.46
C ASP A 273 -8.27 -22.50 0.96
N PHE A 274 -8.50 -21.47 0.15
CA PHE A 274 -9.84 -21.19 -0.38
C PHE A 274 -10.33 -22.27 -1.33
N GLY A 275 -9.45 -23.03 -1.96
CA GLY A 275 -9.83 -24.18 -2.78
C GLY A 275 -10.39 -25.33 -1.97
N GLU A 276 -10.01 -25.48 -0.70
CA GLU A 276 -10.65 -26.41 0.24
C GLU A 276 -11.97 -25.83 0.77
N LEU A 277 -11.98 -24.54 1.10
CA LEU A 277 -13.15 -23.86 1.65
C LEU A 277 -14.30 -23.75 0.64
N PHE A 278 -14.00 -23.53 -0.65
CA PHE A 278 -14.93 -23.35 -1.75
C PHE A 278 -14.76 -24.41 -2.84
N ALA A 279 -14.60 -25.67 -2.43
CA ALA A 279 -14.31 -26.77 -3.35
C ALA A 279 -15.35 -26.92 -4.48
N ASP A 280 -16.63 -26.74 -4.17
CA ASP A 280 -17.72 -26.84 -5.16
C ASP A 280 -17.67 -25.71 -6.17
N TYR A 281 -17.45 -24.46 -5.71
CA TYR A 281 -17.32 -23.32 -6.62
C TYR A 281 -16.09 -23.49 -7.51
N LYS A 282 -14.93 -23.79 -6.94
CA LYS A 282 -13.69 -24.01 -7.71
C LYS A 282 -13.89 -25.07 -8.78
N ALA A 283 -14.53 -26.20 -8.44
CA ALA A 283 -14.82 -27.27 -9.38
C ALA A 283 -15.79 -26.86 -10.51
N SER A 284 -16.63 -25.87 -10.29
CA SER A 284 -17.55 -25.32 -11.31
C SER A 284 -16.87 -24.39 -12.30
N THR A 285 -15.68 -23.90 -11.98
CA THR A 285 -14.92 -22.99 -12.84
C THR A 285 -14.15 -23.73 -13.93
N THR A 286 -13.84 -23.02 -15.00
CA THR A 286 -13.00 -23.52 -16.10
C THR A 286 -11.55 -23.16 -15.85
N HIS A 287 -10.65 -24.12 -15.94
CA HIS A 287 -9.22 -23.84 -15.91
C HIS A 287 -8.84 -23.07 -17.17
N ALA A 288 -8.71 -21.73 -17.00
CA ALA A 288 -8.36 -20.81 -18.06
C ALA A 288 -6.85 -20.61 -18.05
N GLY A 289 -6.06 -20.99 -18.83
CA GLY A 289 -4.61 -20.82 -18.79
C GLY A 289 -3.94 -21.62 -19.92
N THR A 290 -4.71 -21.78 -20.98
CA THR A 290 -4.25 -22.51 -22.16
C THR A 290 -3.79 -21.60 -23.28
N ASP A 291 -3.79 -20.28 -23.09
CA ASP A 291 -3.22 -19.36 -24.07
C ASP A 291 -1.69 -19.53 -24.08
N GLU A 292 -1.22 -20.28 -25.07
CA GLU A 292 0.21 -20.57 -25.24
C GLU A 292 1.03 -19.32 -25.60
N SER A 293 0.36 -18.22 -26.00
CA SER A 293 1.02 -16.96 -26.35
C SER A 293 1.37 -16.11 -25.12
N ASP A 294 0.69 -16.30 -23.99
CA ASP A 294 0.98 -15.63 -22.70
C ASP A 294 1.68 -16.60 -21.74
N SER A 295 2.99 -16.46 -21.61
CA SER A 295 3.81 -17.29 -20.72
C SER A 295 3.45 -17.14 -19.24
N ASN A 296 2.83 -16.02 -18.85
CA ASN A 296 2.39 -15.76 -17.46
C ASN A 296 1.01 -16.37 -17.18
N ALA A 297 0.14 -16.46 -18.18
CA ALA A 297 -1.20 -17.06 -18.04
C ALA A 297 -1.18 -18.58 -18.26
N LYS A 298 -0.11 -19.12 -18.86
CA LYS A 298 -0.02 -20.54 -19.23
C LYS A 298 -0.19 -21.45 -18.01
N ASN A 299 -1.25 -22.25 -18.03
CA ASN A 299 -1.63 -23.21 -16.99
C ASN A 299 -1.96 -22.63 -15.61
N ARG A 300 -2.14 -21.33 -15.46
CA ARG A 300 -2.56 -20.73 -14.19
C ARG A 300 -4.07 -20.82 -14.04
N TRP A 301 -4.51 -21.29 -12.90
CA TRP A 301 -5.94 -21.35 -12.55
C TRP A 301 -6.27 -20.27 -11.54
N ASP A 302 -6.54 -19.07 -12.03
CA ASP A 302 -6.87 -17.88 -11.23
C ASP A 302 -8.39 -17.75 -11.07
N TRP A 303 -8.96 -18.63 -10.27
CA TRP A 303 -10.42 -18.79 -10.15
C TRP A 303 -11.06 -17.85 -9.13
N LEU A 304 -10.30 -17.32 -8.18
CA LEU A 304 -10.80 -16.46 -7.10
C LEU A 304 -10.17 -15.06 -7.12
N HIS A 305 -8.87 -14.98 -7.24
CA HIS A 305 -8.08 -13.75 -7.29
C HIS A 305 -8.32 -12.84 -6.09
N CYS A 306 -7.99 -13.30 -4.89
CA CYS A 306 -8.03 -12.46 -3.70
C CYS A 306 -7.08 -11.26 -3.85
N ASN A 307 -7.58 -10.04 -3.58
CA ASN A 307 -6.80 -8.81 -3.76
C ASN A 307 -6.74 -7.90 -2.53
N THR A 308 -7.51 -8.18 -1.50
CA THR A 308 -7.48 -7.42 -0.24
C THR A 308 -7.77 -8.33 0.95
N ILE A 309 -7.11 -8.08 2.07
CA ILE A 309 -7.39 -8.71 3.36
C ILE A 309 -7.56 -7.64 4.44
N GLN A 310 -8.58 -7.81 5.28
CA GLN A 310 -8.80 -7.04 6.51
C GLN A 310 -8.96 -8.00 7.68
N LEU A 311 -8.13 -7.85 8.71
CA LEU A 311 -8.23 -8.64 9.93
C LEU A 311 -9.17 -7.92 10.92
N LEU A 312 -10.02 -8.69 11.60
CA LEU A 312 -10.92 -8.19 12.62
C LEU A 312 -10.47 -8.67 14.00
N ASP A 313 -10.83 -7.92 15.05
CA ASP A 313 -10.40 -8.20 16.43
C ASP A 313 -10.99 -9.50 17.01
N ASP A 314 -12.06 -10.02 16.41
CA ASP A 314 -12.70 -11.27 16.80
C ASP A 314 -12.04 -12.54 16.25
N GLY A 315 -10.95 -12.40 15.50
CA GLY A 315 -10.23 -13.51 14.87
C GLY A 315 -10.75 -13.89 13.50
N SER A 316 -11.70 -13.14 12.96
CA SER A 316 -12.19 -13.26 11.59
C SER A 316 -11.43 -12.35 10.63
N ALA A 317 -11.67 -12.55 9.33
CA ALA A 317 -11.11 -11.69 8.29
C ALA A 317 -12.09 -11.48 7.14
N LEU A 318 -11.98 -10.30 6.50
CA LEU A 318 -12.67 -9.98 5.25
C LEU A 318 -11.68 -10.07 4.09
N PHE A 319 -12.12 -10.71 3.02
CA PHE A 319 -11.36 -10.85 1.78
C PHE A 319 -12.15 -10.30 0.60
N SER A 320 -11.45 -9.65 -0.33
CA SER A 320 -12.04 -9.26 -1.61
C SER A 320 -11.59 -10.22 -2.70
N ALA A 321 -12.54 -10.83 -3.40
CA ALA A 321 -12.30 -11.74 -4.51
C ALA A 321 -12.73 -11.09 -5.83
N ARG A 322 -11.76 -10.77 -6.70
CA ARG A 322 -12.01 -10.07 -7.96
C ARG A 322 -12.82 -10.91 -8.95
N GLU A 323 -12.43 -12.17 -9.15
CA GLU A 323 -13.02 -13.03 -10.18
C GLU A 323 -14.49 -13.39 -9.91
N THR A 324 -14.93 -13.25 -8.67
CA THR A 324 -16.32 -13.48 -8.26
C THR A 324 -17.07 -12.19 -7.91
N SER A 325 -16.39 -11.04 -7.95
CA SER A 325 -16.93 -9.75 -7.48
C SER A 325 -17.58 -9.85 -6.10
N THR A 326 -16.92 -10.58 -5.19
CA THR A 326 -17.49 -10.95 -3.90
C THR A 326 -16.57 -10.54 -2.76
N ILE A 327 -17.16 -10.05 -1.66
CA ILE A 327 -16.48 -9.85 -0.38
C ILE A 327 -16.84 -11.02 0.51
N ILE A 328 -15.85 -11.63 1.15
CA ILE A 328 -15.97 -12.90 1.87
C ILE A 328 -15.52 -12.70 3.31
N LYS A 329 -16.37 -13.04 4.29
CA LYS A 329 -15.97 -13.12 5.68
C LYS A 329 -15.68 -14.55 6.08
N VAL A 330 -14.50 -14.79 6.64
CA VAL A 330 -14.04 -16.07 7.15
C VAL A 330 -13.85 -15.95 8.66
N ASP A 331 -14.51 -16.84 9.42
CA ASP A 331 -14.35 -16.96 10.86
C ASP A 331 -13.22 -17.91 11.22
N ASP A 332 -12.74 -17.82 12.47
CA ASP A 332 -11.78 -18.75 13.08
C ASP A 332 -10.49 -18.94 12.24
N LEU A 333 -9.98 -17.85 11.70
CA LEU A 333 -8.88 -17.83 10.73
C LEU A 333 -7.67 -18.67 11.13
N GLU A 334 -7.34 -18.69 12.44
CA GLU A 334 -6.14 -19.36 12.95
C GLU A 334 -6.36 -20.80 13.43
N SER A 335 -7.60 -21.25 13.51
CA SER A 335 -7.92 -22.59 14.05
C SER A 335 -8.62 -23.50 13.05
N ASP A 336 -9.85 -23.17 12.70
CA ASP A 336 -10.69 -23.93 11.77
C ASP A 336 -11.46 -22.97 10.86
N PRO A 337 -10.82 -22.40 9.83
CA PRO A 337 -11.42 -21.38 8.98
C PRO A 337 -12.73 -21.85 8.35
N THR A 338 -13.79 -21.10 8.57
CA THR A 338 -15.13 -21.37 8.03
C THR A 338 -15.72 -20.11 7.39
N LEU A 339 -16.51 -20.29 6.33
CA LEU A 339 -17.27 -19.21 5.74
C LEU A 339 -18.36 -18.74 6.70
N ASP A 340 -18.35 -17.43 7.04
CA ASP A 340 -19.44 -16.80 7.78
C ASP A 340 -20.50 -16.27 6.80
N TYR A 341 -20.16 -15.28 6.00
CA TYR A 341 -21.04 -14.74 4.98
C TYR A 341 -20.29 -14.12 3.82
N MET A 342 -21.04 -13.77 2.77
CA MET A 342 -20.54 -13.06 1.59
C MET A 342 -21.41 -11.82 1.29
N ILE A 343 -20.80 -10.86 0.60
CA ILE A 343 -21.45 -9.65 0.07
C ILE A 343 -21.18 -9.61 -1.43
N GLY A 344 -22.24 -9.43 -2.22
CA GLY A 344 -22.18 -9.36 -3.67
C GLY A 344 -23.40 -9.99 -4.33
N GLU A 345 -23.28 -10.35 -5.61
CA GLU A 345 -24.35 -10.96 -6.40
C GLU A 345 -24.38 -12.50 -6.20
N PRO A 346 -25.42 -13.04 -5.54
CA PRO A 346 -25.49 -14.49 -5.26
C PRO A 346 -25.49 -15.37 -6.50
N SER A 347 -25.98 -14.88 -7.64
CA SER A 347 -26.08 -15.67 -8.86
C SER A 347 -24.73 -16.09 -9.44
N VAL A 348 -23.65 -15.39 -9.10
CA VAL A 348 -22.27 -15.81 -9.44
C VAL A 348 -21.95 -17.16 -8.85
N TRP A 349 -22.48 -17.47 -7.66
CA TRP A 349 -22.25 -18.70 -6.89
C TRP A 349 -23.40 -19.71 -7.06
N ALA A 350 -24.32 -19.49 -8.00
CA ALA A 350 -25.46 -20.36 -8.19
C ALA A 350 -25.04 -21.83 -8.42
N GLY A 351 -25.74 -22.73 -7.74
CA GLY A 351 -25.45 -24.18 -7.82
C GLY A 351 -24.38 -24.68 -6.86
N THR A 352 -23.87 -23.82 -6.00
CA THR A 352 -22.92 -24.18 -4.93
C THR A 352 -23.58 -24.04 -3.56
N ASP A 353 -23.02 -24.69 -2.55
CA ASP A 353 -23.53 -24.60 -1.17
C ASP A 353 -23.38 -23.17 -0.60
N GLU A 354 -22.35 -22.45 -1.05
CA GLU A 354 -22.04 -21.09 -0.62
C GLU A 354 -23.08 -20.04 -1.09
N ALA A 355 -23.87 -20.32 -2.12
CA ALA A 355 -24.89 -19.40 -2.66
C ALA A 355 -25.92 -18.95 -1.61
N SER A 356 -26.12 -19.72 -0.55
CA SER A 356 -27.04 -19.37 0.56
C SER A 356 -26.40 -18.50 1.65
N SER A 357 -25.10 -18.21 1.58
CA SER A 357 -24.34 -17.53 2.62
C SER A 357 -24.22 -16.02 2.40
N PHE A 358 -25.00 -15.44 1.51
CA PHE A 358 -24.96 -13.99 1.23
C PHE A 358 -25.79 -13.18 2.22
N LEU A 359 -25.26 -12.06 2.65
CA LEU A 359 -26.07 -11.02 3.29
C LEU A 359 -27.09 -10.47 2.29
N THR A 360 -28.25 -10.04 2.81
CA THR A 360 -29.29 -9.44 2.00
C THR A 360 -29.00 -7.97 1.73
N LYS A 361 -28.98 -7.59 0.45
CA LYS A 361 -28.88 -6.20 0.06
C LYS A 361 -30.12 -5.43 0.48
N SER A 362 -29.97 -4.31 1.19
CA SER A 362 -31.03 -3.43 1.64
C SER A 362 -30.89 -2.06 0.98
N GLY A 363 -31.79 -1.74 0.06
CA GLY A 363 -31.77 -0.50 -0.72
C GLY A 363 -31.67 -0.75 -2.22
N ASP A 364 -31.71 0.33 -2.97
CA ASP A 364 -31.65 0.32 -4.44
C ASP A 364 -30.28 0.83 -4.89
N PHE A 365 -29.34 -0.10 -5.05
CA PHE A 365 -27.99 0.15 -5.56
C PHE A 365 -27.47 -1.11 -6.25
N SER A 366 -26.54 -0.96 -7.20
CA SER A 366 -25.88 -2.10 -7.85
C SER A 366 -24.82 -2.70 -6.95
N ASP A 367 -24.55 -4.00 -7.11
CA ASP A 367 -23.39 -4.63 -6.50
C ASP A 367 -22.08 -4.24 -7.20
N THR A 368 -20.95 -4.51 -6.56
CA THR A 368 -19.64 -4.16 -7.10
C THR A 368 -19.20 -5.09 -8.22
N GLY A 369 -18.35 -4.59 -9.10
CA GLY A 369 -17.69 -5.38 -10.15
C GLY A 369 -16.18 -5.35 -10.01
N GLY A 370 -15.57 -6.50 -9.62
CA GLY A 370 -14.13 -6.66 -9.52
C GLY A 370 -13.44 -5.74 -8.53
N GLN A 371 -14.09 -5.43 -7.42
CA GLN A 371 -13.66 -4.46 -6.42
C GLN A 371 -12.25 -4.69 -5.88
N HIS A 372 -11.61 -3.62 -5.45
CA HIS A 372 -10.29 -3.59 -4.81
C HIS A 372 -10.31 -2.76 -3.53
N SER A 373 -9.28 -2.95 -2.70
CA SER A 373 -9.00 -2.08 -1.55
C SER A 373 -10.16 -1.98 -0.56
N ILE A 374 -10.82 -3.10 -0.26
CA ILE A 374 -11.85 -3.11 0.79
C ILE A 374 -11.22 -2.72 2.13
N THR A 375 -11.93 -1.93 2.91
CA THR A 375 -11.46 -1.45 4.21
C THR A 375 -12.57 -1.53 5.24
N TYR A 376 -12.30 -2.29 6.30
CA TYR A 376 -13.15 -2.37 7.49
C TYR A 376 -12.95 -1.14 8.36
N VAL A 377 -14.05 -0.53 8.80
CA VAL A 377 -14.05 0.62 9.69
C VAL A 377 -14.97 0.33 10.87
N ALA A 378 -14.35 0.13 12.04
CA ALA A 378 -15.08 0.08 13.30
C ALA A 378 -15.57 1.49 13.68
N ASP A 379 -16.78 1.56 14.24
CA ASP A 379 -17.36 2.81 14.74
C ASP A 379 -18.13 2.51 16.01
N ASP A 380 -17.61 2.97 17.15
CA ASP A 380 -18.20 2.75 18.47
C ASP A 380 -19.59 3.39 18.64
N SER A 381 -20.00 4.28 17.75
CA SER A 381 -21.34 4.86 17.73
C SER A 381 -22.40 3.93 17.13
N LEU A 382 -21.97 2.88 16.42
CA LEU A 382 -22.86 1.88 15.85
C LEU A 382 -23.27 0.84 16.91
N PRO A 383 -24.47 0.25 16.80
CA PRO A 383 -24.85 -0.91 17.58
C PRO A 383 -23.89 -2.09 17.36
N ASP A 384 -23.76 -2.96 18.36
CA ASP A 384 -22.98 -4.20 18.25
C ASP A 384 -23.35 -5.01 17.01
N GLY A 385 -22.35 -5.56 16.33
CA GLY A 385 -22.54 -6.35 15.10
C GLY A 385 -22.75 -5.48 13.84
N GLN A 386 -22.48 -4.18 13.93
CA GLN A 386 -22.50 -3.27 12.79
C GLN A 386 -21.14 -2.63 12.57
N TYR A 387 -20.77 -2.43 11.31
CA TYR A 387 -19.53 -1.77 10.90
C TYR A 387 -19.67 -1.14 9.52
N TYR A 388 -18.76 -0.23 9.20
CA TYR A 388 -18.64 0.28 7.84
C TYR A 388 -17.60 -0.49 7.04
N LEU A 389 -17.85 -0.60 5.75
CA LEU A 389 -16.95 -1.21 4.78
C LEU A 389 -16.88 -0.31 3.55
N TYR A 390 -15.72 0.24 3.22
CA TYR A 390 -15.55 1.01 1.99
C TYR A 390 -14.56 0.37 1.04
N MET A 391 -14.61 0.77 -0.23
CA MET A 391 -13.79 0.17 -1.28
C MET A 391 -13.74 1.01 -2.54
N PHE A 392 -12.82 0.65 -3.40
CA PHE A 392 -12.83 1.02 -4.81
C PHE A 392 -13.63 -0.03 -5.59
N ASP A 393 -14.77 0.37 -6.13
CA ASP A 393 -15.54 -0.46 -7.05
C ASP A 393 -15.05 -0.20 -8.47
N ASN A 394 -14.35 -1.17 -9.05
CA ASN A 394 -13.85 -1.08 -10.42
C ASN A 394 -15.00 -1.01 -11.43
N ASN A 395 -16.19 -1.48 -11.04
CA ASN A 395 -17.37 -1.56 -11.89
C ASN A 395 -17.11 -2.34 -13.18
N PHE A 396 -16.32 -3.41 -13.08
CA PHE A 396 -15.98 -4.26 -14.21
C PHE A 396 -16.30 -5.73 -13.90
N GLY A 397 -17.38 -6.21 -14.54
CA GLY A 397 -17.83 -7.59 -14.42
C GLY A 397 -17.12 -8.46 -15.44
N THR A 398 -16.20 -9.30 -14.94
CA THR A 398 -15.49 -10.29 -15.75
C THR A 398 -14.99 -11.42 -14.86
N SER A 399 -14.90 -12.61 -15.42
CA SER A 399 -14.17 -13.73 -14.83
C SER A 399 -13.61 -14.62 -15.95
N LEU A 400 -12.31 -14.79 -15.94
CA LEU A 400 -11.61 -15.63 -16.94
C LEU A 400 -11.98 -17.13 -16.78
N THR A 401 -12.38 -17.52 -15.58
CA THR A 401 -12.72 -18.93 -15.24
C THR A 401 -14.22 -19.21 -15.25
N ARG A 402 -15.04 -18.19 -15.54
CA ARG A 402 -16.49 -18.31 -15.65
C ARG A 402 -16.99 -17.68 -16.97
N PRO A 403 -16.58 -18.22 -18.14
CA PRO A 403 -17.03 -17.74 -19.44
C PRO A 403 -18.53 -17.99 -19.67
N ASP A 404 -19.16 -18.84 -18.88
CA ASP A 404 -20.58 -19.13 -18.87
C ASP A 404 -21.44 -18.07 -18.17
N PHE A 405 -20.85 -17.24 -17.30
CA PHE A 405 -21.61 -16.27 -16.52
C PHE A 405 -21.84 -14.99 -17.31
N ASP A 406 -23.09 -14.57 -17.39
CA ASP A 406 -23.52 -13.32 -18.00
C ASP A 406 -23.50 -12.19 -16.96
N TRP A 407 -22.43 -11.38 -16.96
CA TRP A 407 -22.25 -10.27 -16.02
C TRP A 407 -23.27 -9.14 -16.21
N THR A 408 -23.97 -9.08 -17.33
CA THR A 408 -25.02 -8.06 -17.57
C THR A 408 -26.26 -8.25 -16.69
N VAL A 409 -26.37 -9.36 -15.97
CA VAL A 409 -27.42 -9.57 -14.96
C VAL A 409 -27.25 -8.66 -13.73
N ILE A 410 -26.03 -8.14 -13.51
CA ILE A 410 -25.75 -7.15 -12.46
C ILE A 410 -26.04 -5.77 -13.04
N ASP A 411 -27.10 -5.14 -12.57
CA ASP A 411 -27.52 -3.84 -13.08
C ASP A 411 -26.46 -2.77 -12.82
N GLY A 412 -26.15 -1.98 -13.85
CA GLY A 412 -25.16 -0.90 -13.77
C GLY A 412 -23.68 -1.31 -13.89
N ILE A 413 -23.36 -2.62 -13.94
CA ILE A 413 -22.00 -3.09 -14.13
C ILE A 413 -21.53 -2.89 -15.59
N SER A 414 -20.27 -2.50 -15.77
CA SER A 414 -19.62 -2.50 -17.09
C SER A 414 -18.97 -3.86 -17.37
N THR A 415 -18.99 -4.27 -18.62
CA THR A 415 -18.25 -5.44 -19.12
C THR A 415 -17.16 -5.06 -20.12
N GLU A 416 -16.85 -3.78 -20.22
CA GLU A 416 -15.88 -3.23 -21.16
C GLU A 416 -14.55 -2.96 -20.48
N LEU A 417 -13.47 -3.49 -21.05
CA LEU A 417 -12.11 -3.22 -20.56
C LEU A 417 -11.69 -1.76 -20.81
N SER A 418 -12.22 -1.12 -21.85
CA SER A 418 -12.02 0.29 -22.14
C SER A 418 -13.36 0.92 -22.48
N SER A 419 -13.71 2.01 -21.82
CA SER A 419 -14.98 2.71 -22.01
C SER A 419 -14.79 4.21 -21.80
N ASP A 420 -15.42 5.00 -22.65
CA ASP A 420 -15.49 6.47 -22.51
C ASP A 420 -16.68 6.92 -21.67
N THR A 421 -17.58 6.00 -21.32
CA THR A 421 -18.84 6.30 -20.60
C THR A 421 -18.99 5.58 -19.27
N ALA A 422 -18.28 4.47 -19.06
CA ALA A 422 -18.27 3.77 -17.77
C ALA A 422 -17.44 4.54 -16.75
N GLU A 423 -17.83 4.43 -15.50
CA GLU A 423 -17.14 4.99 -14.37
C GLU A 423 -16.90 3.92 -13.31
N SER A 424 -15.81 4.04 -12.56
CA SER A 424 -15.61 3.32 -11.32
C SER A 424 -16.18 4.14 -10.16
N GLN A 425 -16.27 3.59 -8.96
CA GLN A 425 -16.87 4.28 -7.84
C GLN A 425 -16.09 4.07 -6.54
N TYR A 426 -16.06 5.09 -5.69
CA TYR A 426 -15.93 4.89 -4.27
C TYR A 426 -17.28 4.42 -3.73
N ARG A 427 -17.28 3.39 -2.87
CA ARG A 427 -18.50 2.90 -2.20
C ARG A 427 -18.25 2.65 -0.74
N LYS A 428 -19.26 2.95 0.08
CA LYS A 428 -19.26 2.65 1.52
C LYS A 428 -20.56 1.98 1.90
N TYR A 429 -20.43 0.82 2.53
CA TYR A 429 -21.55 0.05 3.06
C TYR A 429 -21.63 0.14 4.58
N LEU A 430 -22.87 0.13 5.10
CA LEU A 430 -23.15 -0.26 6.48
C LEU A 430 -23.53 -1.73 6.47
N VAL A 431 -22.73 -2.55 7.14
CA VAL A 431 -22.99 -3.98 7.33
C VAL A 431 -23.63 -4.18 8.69
N ASN A 432 -24.73 -4.92 8.73
CA ASN A 432 -25.45 -5.30 9.95
C ASN A 432 -25.53 -6.83 10.03
N GLU A 433 -24.59 -7.40 10.77
CA GLU A 433 -24.48 -8.86 10.93
C GLU A 433 -25.69 -9.45 11.63
N ASN A 434 -26.26 -8.74 12.63
CA ASN A 434 -27.41 -9.21 13.39
C ASN A 434 -28.69 -9.28 12.52
N ALA A 435 -28.83 -8.36 11.58
CA ALA A 435 -29.95 -8.36 10.63
C ALA A 435 -29.67 -9.19 9.38
N GLY A 436 -28.41 -9.57 9.15
CA GLY A 436 -28.00 -10.26 7.94
C GLY A 436 -28.10 -9.39 6.69
N THR A 437 -27.81 -8.09 6.80
CA THR A 437 -28.00 -7.10 5.72
C THR A 437 -26.79 -6.21 5.50
N TYR A 438 -26.69 -5.66 4.29
CA TYR A 438 -25.80 -4.53 4.00
C TYR A 438 -26.56 -3.46 3.19
N THR A 439 -26.19 -2.20 3.41
CA THR A 439 -26.78 -1.08 2.68
C THR A 439 -25.71 -0.07 2.28
N GLU A 440 -25.86 0.55 1.10
CA GLU A 440 -24.96 1.63 0.69
C GLU A 440 -25.30 2.92 1.42
N VAL A 441 -24.31 3.51 2.07
CA VAL A 441 -24.47 4.78 2.82
C VAL A 441 -23.79 5.95 2.15
N SER A 442 -22.83 5.69 1.26
CA SER A 442 -22.16 6.70 0.45
C SER A 442 -21.56 6.09 -0.82
N SER A 443 -21.60 6.82 -1.91
CA SER A 443 -20.90 6.49 -3.15
C SER A 443 -20.73 7.73 -4.02
N PHE A 444 -19.70 7.74 -4.84
CA PHE A 444 -19.52 8.72 -5.91
C PHE A 444 -18.68 8.16 -7.05
N ASP A 445 -18.84 8.74 -8.22
CA ASP A 445 -18.15 8.32 -9.44
C ASP A 445 -16.71 8.84 -9.46
N VAL A 446 -15.81 7.99 -9.96
CA VAL A 446 -14.38 8.29 -10.16
C VAL A 446 -13.96 7.80 -11.55
N PRO A 447 -12.81 8.25 -12.08
CA PRO A 447 -12.33 7.80 -13.38
C PRO A 447 -12.27 6.28 -13.49
N TYR A 448 -12.81 5.76 -14.59
CA TYR A 448 -12.94 4.32 -14.83
C TYR A 448 -11.59 3.61 -14.85
N SER A 449 -11.47 2.60 -14.01
CA SER A 449 -10.31 1.73 -13.93
C SER A 449 -10.79 0.28 -13.71
N PRO A 450 -10.83 -0.55 -14.75
CA PRO A 450 -11.41 -1.89 -14.68
C PRO A 450 -10.63 -2.84 -13.78
N TYR A 451 -9.33 -2.60 -13.58
CA TYR A 451 -8.46 -3.38 -12.71
C TYR A 451 -7.73 -2.50 -11.72
N VAL A 452 -7.06 -3.11 -10.75
CA VAL A 452 -6.21 -2.48 -9.75
C VAL A 452 -6.94 -1.35 -9.01
N SER A 453 -6.23 -0.33 -8.52
CA SER A 453 -6.83 0.86 -7.92
C SER A 453 -7.07 0.75 -6.42
N SER A 454 -7.32 1.89 -5.79
CA SER A 454 -7.53 1.94 -4.35
C SER A 454 -8.39 3.12 -3.91
N ALA A 455 -8.96 2.98 -2.72
CA ALA A 455 -9.62 4.04 -1.98
C ALA A 455 -9.10 4.05 -0.55
N GLN A 456 -8.97 5.25 0.02
CA GLN A 456 -8.56 5.45 1.41
C GLN A 456 -9.31 6.64 2.00
N GLU A 457 -10.05 6.42 3.09
CA GLU A 457 -10.56 7.52 3.91
C GLU A 457 -9.42 8.10 4.74
N LEU A 458 -9.24 9.41 4.70
CA LEU A 458 -8.21 10.13 5.42
C LEU A 458 -8.76 10.74 6.71
N ASP A 459 -7.90 10.97 7.70
CA ASP A 459 -8.28 11.50 9.01
C ASP A 459 -8.96 12.88 8.95
N ASN A 460 -8.68 13.66 7.91
CA ASN A 460 -9.35 14.95 7.68
C ASN A 460 -10.74 14.83 7.02
N GLY A 461 -11.25 13.62 6.84
CA GLY A 461 -12.55 13.33 6.22
C GLY A 461 -12.54 13.34 4.69
N GLN A 462 -11.42 13.58 4.06
CA GLN A 462 -11.25 13.48 2.61
C GLN A 462 -11.01 12.02 2.19
N ILE A 463 -11.15 11.75 0.90
CA ILE A 463 -11.01 10.41 0.34
C ILE A 463 -9.97 10.45 -0.77
N LEU A 464 -8.93 9.64 -0.62
CA LEU A 464 -7.91 9.42 -1.64
C LEU A 464 -8.34 8.29 -2.57
N ILE A 465 -8.33 8.55 -3.86
CA ILE A 465 -8.67 7.60 -4.91
C ILE A 465 -7.49 7.44 -5.86
N ASP A 466 -7.14 6.19 -6.15
CA ASP A 466 -6.26 5.81 -7.26
C ASP A 466 -7.08 5.11 -8.34
N SER A 467 -7.23 5.75 -9.50
CA SER A 467 -7.77 5.14 -10.72
C SER A 467 -6.58 4.63 -11.54
N GLY A 468 -6.04 3.48 -11.12
CA GLY A 468 -4.70 3.03 -11.47
C GLY A 468 -4.46 2.81 -12.96
N MET A 469 -5.44 2.31 -13.71
CA MET A 469 -5.33 2.09 -15.16
C MET A 469 -5.19 3.40 -15.96
N LYS A 470 -5.52 4.53 -15.36
CA LYS A 470 -5.39 5.86 -15.97
C LYS A 470 -4.16 6.63 -15.51
N GLY A 471 -3.41 6.10 -14.54
CA GLY A 471 -2.32 6.83 -13.92
C GLY A 471 -2.76 8.07 -13.15
N LEU A 472 -4.00 8.10 -12.66
CA LEU A 472 -4.61 9.22 -11.96
C LEU A 472 -4.85 8.86 -10.51
N PHE A 473 -4.42 9.70 -9.58
CA PHE A 473 -4.86 9.64 -8.19
C PHE A 473 -5.19 11.05 -7.68
N GLY A 474 -6.11 11.13 -6.73
CA GLY A 474 -6.57 12.43 -6.25
C GLY A 474 -7.34 12.35 -4.94
N GLN A 475 -7.52 13.51 -4.32
CA GLN A 475 -8.32 13.66 -3.13
C GLN A 475 -9.66 14.31 -3.45
N TYR A 476 -10.69 13.75 -2.83
CA TYR A 476 -12.09 14.15 -2.95
C TYR A 476 -12.61 14.56 -1.57
N ASN A 477 -13.59 15.45 -1.54
CA ASN A 477 -14.33 15.66 -0.30
C ASN A 477 -15.31 14.49 -0.05
N LYS A 478 -15.97 14.50 1.10
CA LYS A 478 -16.94 13.45 1.49
C LYS A 478 -18.16 13.35 0.57
N ASP A 479 -18.46 14.40 -0.19
CA ASP A 479 -19.58 14.48 -1.12
C ASP A 479 -19.19 14.04 -2.55
N GLY A 480 -17.92 13.72 -2.77
CA GLY A 480 -17.38 13.23 -4.03
C GLY A 480 -16.89 14.32 -4.99
N ASP A 481 -16.75 15.56 -4.51
CA ASP A 481 -16.15 16.61 -5.31
C ASP A 481 -14.63 16.48 -5.31
N LEU A 482 -14.05 16.51 -6.51
CA LEU A 482 -12.60 16.45 -6.67
C LEU A 482 -11.94 17.74 -6.14
N LEU A 483 -10.96 17.59 -5.27
CA LEU A 483 -10.17 18.70 -4.72
C LEU A 483 -8.90 18.93 -5.51
N ALA A 484 -8.13 17.87 -5.70
CA ALA A 484 -6.91 17.88 -6.50
C ALA A 484 -6.65 16.49 -7.08
N GLN A 485 -6.07 16.45 -8.28
CA GLN A 485 -5.72 15.23 -8.99
C GLN A 485 -4.30 15.32 -9.52
N PHE A 486 -3.61 14.18 -9.48
CA PHE A 486 -2.24 14.01 -9.95
C PHE A 486 -2.24 12.99 -11.09
N HIS A 487 -1.45 13.28 -12.13
CA HIS A 487 -1.19 12.35 -13.21
C HIS A 487 0.24 11.87 -13.17
N MET A 488 0.41 10.55 -13.12
CA MET A 488 1.70 9.87 -13.15
C MET A 488 1.86 9.08 -14.45
N THR A 489 3.03 9.19 -15.07
CA THR A 489 3.35 8.38 -16.25
C THR A 489 3.42 6.91 -15.87
N LEU A 490 2.74 6.07 -16.63
CA LEU A 490 2.73 4.62 -16.41
C LEU A 490 3.96 3.97 -17.04
N ASN A 491 4.72 3.23 -16.23
CA ASN A 491 5.87 2.45 -16.71
C ASN A 491 5.45 1.18 -17.43
N SER A 492 4.36 0.54 -16.98
CA SER A 492 3.76 -0.61 -17.64
C SER A 492 2.33 -0.31 -18.06
N SER A 493 1.36 -0.74 -17.30
CA SER A 493 -0.06 -0.59 -17.67
C SER A 493 -0.88 0.14 -16.61
N TYR A 494 -0.38 0.29 -15.38
CA TYR A 494 -1.18 0.81 -14.27
C TYR A 494 -0.33 1.23 -13.07
N ILE A 495 -0.96 1.98 -12.15
CA ILE A 495 -0.55 2.12 -10.75
C ILE A 495 -1.43 1.15 -9.95
N TYR A 496 -0.80 0.22 -9.21
CA TYR A 496 -1.57 -0.77 -8.48
C TYR A 496 -2.37 -0.17 -7.32
N ARG A 497 -1.70 0.65 -6.47
CA ARG A 497 -2.30 1.23 -5.26
C ARG A 497 -1.60 2.54 -4.88
N VAL A 498 -2.35 3.50 -4.38
CA VAL A 498 -1.81 4.70 -3.75
C VAL A 498 -2.44 4.85 -2.38
N TYR A 499 -1.61 4.88 -1.33
CA TYR A 499 -2.03 5.22 0.02
C TYR A 499 -1.25 6.43 0.53
N LYS A 500 -1.88 7.23 1.38
CA LYS A 500 -1.27 8.37 2.03
C LYS A 500 -0.92 8.03 3.48
N TYR A 501 0.32 8.32 3.86
CA TYR A 501 0.84 8.13 5.21
C TYR A 501 1.42 9.45 5.71
N ASP A 502 1.18 9.79 6.98
CA ASP A 502 1.80 10.96 7.60
C ASP A 502 3.24 10.67 8.07
N PHE A 503 3.55 9.40 8.29
CA PHE A 503 4.81 8.90 8.84
C PHE A 503 5.17 9.48 10.20
N SER A 504 4.21 10.03 10.94
CA SER A 504 4.46 10.50 12.29
C SER A 504 4.88 9.33 13.19
N GLY A 505 5.89 9.57 14.02
CA GLY A 505 6.48 8.52 14.84
C GLY A 505 7.42 7.56 14.09
N PHE A 506 7.71 7.81 12.80
CA PHE A 506 8.64 6.99 12.01
C PHE A 506 9.79 7.82 11.42
N TYR A 507 9.53 8.79 10.54
CA TYR A 507 10.59 9.66 9.98
C TYR A 507 10.80 10.94 10.78
#